data_aab759d8ab277ef85c406190241c2c6e
#
_entry.id   aab759d8ab277ef85c406190241c2c6e
#
_cell.length_a   1.000
_cell.length_b   1.000
_cell.length_c   1.000
_cell.angle_alpha   90.00
_cell.angle_beta   90.00
_cell.angle_gamma   90.00
#
_symmetry.space_group_name_H-M   'P 1'
#
loop_
_entity.id
_entity.type
_entity.pdbx_description
1 polymer ?
#
loop_
_entity_poly.entity_id
_entity_poly.type
_entity_poly.pdbx_seq_one_letter_code
_entity_poly.pdbx_strand_id
1 'polypeptide(L)'
;MPDLELYWHAAAILAGGLAGAALVLRRMRRPRLAAAGVFTQETALVLALFALWQFAGSFAVLGPGGALARARWIWHAERVMHLPSEASVQHAFLSHPLIIQVFNLYYAGLHFPVLICCMVWLFCWHRDRYPAARTTLVAFTGACLLVQLIPVAPPRMLPAAGMVDTAIQYGQSVYGTQAGFDPDQLSAMPSVHVGWAILVAILVIGTATSRWRWLALGYPALTLLVVVVTANHFWLDGIVAAAILALVLLAQWAATKLRRPPSQTGPISEQVDVASSAL
;
A
#
# COMPACT_ATOMS: atom_id res chain seq x y z
N MET A 1 -5.07 -1.17 30.87
CA MET A 1 -4.53 0.03 30.22
C MET A 1 -5.66 0.58 29.37
N PRO A 2 -5.95 1.89 29.35
CA PRO A 2 -7.00 2.42 28.50
C PRO A 2 -6.62 2.11 27.06
N ASP A 3 -7.56 1.52 26.33
CA ASP A 3 -7.42 1.18 24.91
C ASP A 3 -7.25 2.49 24.15
N LEU A 4 -6.06 2.73 23.61
CA LEU A 4 -5.76 3.86 22.74
C LEU A 4 -6.34 3.55 21.34
N GLU A 5 -7.68 3.45 21.26
CA GLU A 5 -8.38 3.32 19.99
C GLU A 5 -8.37 4.67 19.28
N LEU A 6 -7.56 4.80 18.26
CA LEU A 6 -7.59 5.96 17.39
C LEU A 6 -8.72 5.80 16.36
N TYR A 7 -9.95 6.12 16.76
CA TYR A 7 -11.11 6.12 15.87
C TYR A 7 -10.93 7.12 14.73
N TRP A 8 -11.59 6.85 13.59
CA TRP A 8 -11.48 7.68 12.38
C TRP A 8 -11.73 9.17 12.63
N HIS A 9 -12.68 9.53 13.49
CA HIS A 9 -12.98 10.93 13.83
C HIS A 9 -11.83 11.59 14.60
N ALA A 10 -11.19 10.90 15.55
CA ALA A 10 -10.03 11.41 16.26
C ALA A 10 -8.83 11.57 15.31
N ALA A 11 -8.60 10.60 14.43
CA ALA A 11 -7.57 10.69 13.40
C ALA A 11 -7.82 11.85 12.42
N ALA A 12 -9.08 12.09 12.02
CA ALA A 12 -9.47 13.20 11.16
C ALA A 12 -9.25 14.56 11.83
N ILE A 13 -9.60 14.69 13.10
CA ILE A 13 -9.37 15.93 13.89
C ILE A 13 -7.87 16.21 14.02
N LEU A 14 -7.07 15.19 14.36
CA LEU A 14 -5.62 15.32 14.44
C LEU A 14 -5.01 15.68 13.08
N ALA A 15 -5.46 15.06 12.00
CA ALA A 15 -5.02 15.39 10.65
C ALA A 15 -5.31 16.85 10.29
N GLY A 16 -6.52 17.33 10.60
CA GLY A 16 -6.90 18.73 10.39
C GLY A 16 -6.07 19.71 11.21
N GLY A 17 -5.83 19.42 12.48
CA GLY A 17 -4.98 20.22 13.37
C GLY A 17 -3.52 20.29 12.87
N LEU A 18 -2.96 19.15 12.48
CA LEU A 18 -1.61 19.09 11.91
C LEU A 18 -1.50 19.80 10.56
N ALA A 19 -2.53 19.71 9.71
CA ALA A 19 -2.55 20.45 8.44
C ALA A 19 -2.55 21.96 8.68
N GLY A 20 -3.35 22.45 9.65
CA GLY A 20 -3.33 23.84 10.07
C GLY A 20 -1.97 24.28 10.63
N ALA A 21 -1.37 23.47 11.51
CA ALA A 21 -0.03 23.74 12.04
C ALA A 21 1.02 23.76 10.94
N ALA A 22 0.94 22.84 9.98
CA ALA A 22 1.85 22.78 8.84
C ALA A 22 1.79 24.06 7.99
N LEU A 23 0.58 24.58 7.73
CA LEU A 23 0.39 25.84 6.99
C LEU A 23 1.07 27.02 7.71
N VAL A 24 0.91 27.11 9.03
CA VAL A 24 1.53 28.15 9.85
C VAL A 24 3.06 28.02 9.82
N LEU A 25 3.59 26.82 10.10
CA LEU A 25 5.03 26.56 10.13
C LEU A 25 5.71 26.86 8.79
N ARG A 26 5.07 26.50 7.67
CA ARG A 26 5.60 26.74 6.32
C ARG A 26 5.64 28.22 5.93
N ARG A 27 4.79 29.06 6.53
CA ARG A 27 4.82 30.52 6.34
C ARG A 27 5.87 31.24 7.19
N MET A 28 6.47 30.54 8.16
CA MET A 28 7.50 31.12 8.99
C MET A 28 8.81 31.30 8.21
N ARG A 29 9.46 32.46 8.36
CA ARG A 29 10.72 32.78 7.67
C ARG A 29 11.94 32.00 8.18
N ARG A 30 11.78 31.13 9.19
CA ARG A 30 12.88 30.36 9.78
C ARG A 30 12.99 29.01 9.06
N PRO A 31 14.13 28.66 8.41
CA PRO A 31 14.27 27.45 7.57
C PRO A 31 13.94 26.15 8.31
N ARG A 32 14.35 26.06 9.59
CA ARG A 32 14.07 24.87 10.43
C ARG A 32 12.58 24.68 10.67
N LEU A 33 11.83 25.75 10.89
CA LEU A 33 10.39 25.70 11.11
C LEU A 33 9.64 25.39 9.81
N ALA A 34 10.10 25.93 8.69
CA ALA A 34 9.55 25.57 7.37
C ALA A 34 9.76 24.09 7.05
N ALA A 35 10.93 23.52 7.36
CA ALA A 35 11.20 22.09 7.20
C ALA A 35 10.31 21.23 8.11
N ALA A 36 10.13 21.65 9.38
CA ALA A 36 9.19 21.00 10.30
C ALA A 36 7.76 21.05 9.75
N GLY A 37 7.33 22.17 9.14
CA GLY A 37 6.03 22.30 8.52
C GLY A 37 5.79 21.32 7.36
N VAL A 38 6.83 20.98 6.58
CA VAL A 38 6.72 19.94 5.55
C VAL A 38 6.50 18.57 6.19
N PHE A 39 7.26 18.22 7.22
CA PHE A 39 7.07 16.94 7.93
C PHE A 39 5.68 16.84 8.56
N THR A 40 5.23 17.92 9.22
CA THR A 40 3.89 17.98 9.82
C THR A 40 2.79 17.81 8.78
N GLN A 41 2.95 18.37 7.57
CA GLN A 41 1.99 18.19 6.47
C GLN A 41 1.93 16.73 6.02
N GLU A 42 3.07 16.05 5.90
CA GLU A 42 3.10 14.65 5.51
C GLU A 42 2.43 13.75 6.58
N THR A 43 2.68 14.03 7.86
CA THR A 43 2.01 13.33 8.96
C THR A 43 0.50 13.57 8.93
N ALA A 44 0.05 14.80 8.67
CA ALA A 44 -1.36 15.12 8.51
C ALA A 44 -2.00 14.32 7.37
N LEU A 45 -1.32 14.20 6.23
CA LEU A 45 -1.80 13.44 5.08
C LEU A 45 -1.95 11.94 5.41
N VAL A 46 -0.96 11.34 6.08
CA VAL A 46 -1.02 9.93 6.50
C VAL A 46 -2.20 9.69 7.44
N LEU A 47 -2.40 10.57 8.43
CA LEU A 47 -3.54 10.47 9.34
C LEU A 47 -4.87 10.69 8.64
N ALA A 48 -4.96 11.60 7.67
CA ALA A 48 -6.16 11.81 6.89
C ALA A 48 -6.52 10.57 6.06
N LEU A 49 -5.52 9.91 5.46
CA LEU A 49 -5.73 8.66 4.73
C LEU A 49 -6.14 7.51 5.64
N PHE A 50 -5.56 7.43 6.83
CA PHE A 50 -5.94 6.46 7.85
C PHE A 50 -7.39 6.68 8.32
N ALA A 51 -7.76 7.93 8.60
CA ALA A 51 -9.13 8.28 8.95
C ALA A 51 -10.13 7.94 7.81
N LEU A 52 -9.75 8.23 6.57
CA LEU A 52 -10.56 7.91 5.39
C LEU A 52 -10.70 6.39 5.22
N TRP A 53 -9.64 5.64 5.47
CA TRP A 53 -9.66 4.18 5.41
C TRP A 53 -10.62 3.59 6.44
N GLN A 54 -10.54 3.98 7.70
CA GLN A 54 -11.47 3.54 8.74
C GLN A 54 -12.91 3.98 8.44
N PHE A 55 -13.09 5.22 7.96
CA PHE A 55 -14.39 5.74 7.56
C PHE A 55 -15.00 4.95 6.40
N ALA A 56 -14.20 4.63 5.37
CA ALA A 56 -14.65 3.82 4.24
C ALA A 56 -15.08 2.40 4.67
N GLY A 57 -14.36 1.79 5.62
CA GLY A 57 -14.71 0.49 6.18
C GLY A 57 -16.09 0.49 6.89
N SER A 58 -16.52 1.65 7.42
CA SER A 58 -17.85 1.78 8.02
C SER A 58 -18.99 1.85 7.00
N PHE A 59 -18.70 2.08 5.71
CA PHE A 59 -19.64 2.19 4.60
C PHE A 59 -19.53 1.02 3.62
N ALA A 60 -19.69 -0.21 4.09
CA ALA A 60 -19.84 -1.34 3.18
C ALA A 60 -21.11 -1.15 2.32
N VAL A 61 -20.92 -0.76 1.04
CA VAL A 61 -22.02 -0.45 0.09
C VAL A 61 -22.92 -1.66 -0.13
N LEU A 62 -22.35 -2.84 -0.11
CA LEU A 62 -23.07 -4.11 -0.21
C LEU A 62 -22.90 -4.84 1.13
N GLY A 63 -23.80 -4.72 2.05
CA GLY A 63 -23.75 -5.35 3.37
C GLY A 63 -23.04 -6.73 3.43
N PRO A 64 -22.71 -7.24 4.62
CA PRO A 64 -21.88 -8.44 4.80
C PRO A 64 -22.49 -9.71 4.15
N GLY A 65 -23.80 -9.68 3.89
CA GLY A 65 -24.56 -10.84 3.40
C GLY A 65 -24.12 -11.45 2.06
N GLY A 66 -23.30 -10.77 1.26
CA GLY A 66 -22.73 -11.31 0.01
C GLY A 66 -21.23 -11.65 0.06
N ALA A 67 -20.54 -11.34 1.16
CA ALA A 67 -19.09 -11.46 1.25
C ALA A 67 -18.59 -12.89 1.07
N LEU A 68 -19.27 -13.87 1.67
CA LEU A 68 -18.95 -15.30 1.52
C LEU A 68 -19.24 -15.82 0.10
N ALA A 69 -20.30 -15.33 -0.54
CA ALA A 69 -20.61 -15.71 -1.92
C ALA A 69 -19.52 -15.21 -2.88
N ARG A 70 -19.05 -13.97 -2.69
CA ARG A 70 -17.94 -13.39 -3.46
C ARG A 70 -16.62 -14.12 -3.20
N ALA A 71 -16.32 -14.46 -1.94
CA ALA A 71 -15.17 -15.30 -1.60
C ALA A 71 -15.21 -16.65 -2.29
N ARG A 72 -16.37 -17.31 -2.30
CA ARG A 72 -16.56 -18.59 -3.01
C ARG A 72 -16.33 -18.45 -4.51
N TRP A 73 -16.82 -17.38 -5.11
CA TRP A 73 -16.59 -17.09 -6.53
C TRP A 73 -15.09 -16.91 -6.83
N ILE A 74 -14.36 -16.16 -6.01
CA ILE A 74 -12.91 -15.96 -6.13
C ILE A 74 -12.19 -17.31 -6.02
N TRP A 75 -12.52 -18.09 -4.99
CA TRP A 75 -11.94 -19.41 -4.79
C TRP A 75 -12.17 -20.35 -5.98
N HIS A 76 -13.38 -20.33 -6.57
CA HIS A 76 -13.65 -21.08 -7.80
C HIS A 76 -12.85 -20.57 -9.00
N ALA A 77 -12.75 -19.24 -9.17
CA ALA A 77 -11.97 -18.65 -10.25
C ALA A 77 -10.50 -19.09 -10.19
N GLU A 78 -9.91 -19.14 -9.01
CA GLU A 78 -8.54 -19.62 -8.80
C GLU A 78 -8.38 -21.10 -9.19
N ARG A 79 -9.36 -21.94 -8.87
CA ARG A 79 -9.35 -23.36 -9.29
C ARG A 79 -9.42 -23.49 -10.81
N VAL A 80 -10.28 -22.71 -11.47
CA VAL A 80 -10.35 -22.65 -12.95
C VAL A 80 -9.04 -22.16 -13.56
N MET A 81 -8.38 -21.20 -12.93
CA MET A 81 -7.07 -20.69 -13.36
C MET A 81 -5.90 -21.62 -13.00
N HIS A 82 -6.16 -22.76 -12.36
CA HIS A 82 -5.14 -23.72 -11.90
C HIS A 82 -4.09 -23.12 -10.96
N LEU A 83 -4.48 -22.12 -10.17
CA LEU A 83 -3.59 -21.58 -9.14
C LEU A 83 -3.36 -22.61 -8.02
N PRO A 84 -2.20 -22.59 -7.33
CA PRO A 84 -1.93 -23.50 -6.23
C PRO A 84 -3.01 -23.44 -5.15
N SER A 85 -3.32 -24.58 -4.54
CA SER A 85 -4.29 -24.61 -3.44
C SER A 85 -3.70 -23.92 -2.21
N GLU A 86 -4.38 -22.87 -1.73
CA GLU A 86 -4.01 -22.12 -0.52
C GLU A 86 -3.97 -23.06 0.70
N ALA A 87 -4.96 -23.96 0.79
CA ALA A 87 -5.00 -24.98 1.86
C ALA A 87 -3.78 -25.89 1.82
N SER A 88 -3.36 -26.35 0.62
CA SER A 88 -2.17 -27.19 0.50
C SER A 88 -0.90 -26.43 0.92
N VAL A 89 -0.79 -25.16 0.56
CA VAL A 89 0.32 -24.30 0.97
C VAL A 89 0.29 -24.10 2.48
N GLN A 90 -0.85 -23.74 3.07
CA GLN A 90 -0.98 -23.59 4.52
C GLN A 90 -0.61 -24.88 5.26
N HIS A 91 -1.16 -26.03 4.83
CA HIS A 91 -0.95 -27.32 5.50
C HIS A 91 0.52 -27.71 5.55
N ALA A 92 1.33 -27.33 4.56
CA ALA A 92 2.78 -27.55 4.58
C ALA A 92 3.49 -26.85 5.74
N PHE A 93 2.90 -25.78 6.32
CA PHE A 93 3.46 -25.03 7.43
C PHE A 93 2.81 -25.36 8.78
N LEU A 94 1.62 -25.94 8.84
CA LEU A 94 0.89 -26.19 10.10
C LEU A 94 1.67 -27.09 11.10
N SER A 95 2.57 -27.94 10.59
CA SER A 95 3.45 -28.76 11.45
C SER A 95 4.57 -27.96 12.12
N HIS A 96 4.71 -26.66 11.80
CA HIS A 96 5.76 -25.78 12.31
C HIS A 96 5.17 -24.57 13.08
N PRO A 97 4.73 -24.76 14.34
CA PRO A 97 4.01 -23.73 15.11
C PRO A 97 4.74 -22.39 15.21
N LEU A 98 6.06 -22.40 15.37
CA LEU A 98 6.86 -21.16 15.46
C LEU A 98 6.82 -20.36 14.15
N ILE A 99 6.87 -21.02 12.99
CA ILE A 99 6.79 -20.36 11.69
C ILE A 99 5.43 -19.69 11.53
N ILE A 100 4.35 -20.39 11.88
CA ILE A 100 2.99 -19.84 11.82
C ILE A 100 2.86 -18.61 12.74
N GLN A 101 3.35 -18.69 13.98
CA GLN A 101 3.31 -17.55 14.89
C GLN A 101 4.11 -16.36 14.36
N VAL A 102 5.29 -16.58 13.76
CA VAL A 102 6.08 -15.54 13.12
C VAL A 102 5.32 -14.94 11.93
N PHE A 103 4.63 -15.76 11.13
CA PHE A 103 3.82 -15.27 10.01
C PHE A 103 2.61 -14.46 10.47
N ASN A 104 1.94 -14.86 11.53
CA ASN A 104 0.86 -14.07 12.12
C ASN A 104 1.37 -12.71 12.63
N LEU A 105 2.51 -12.67 13.34
CA LEU A 105 3.13 -11.41 13.79
C LEU A 105 3.61 -10.53 12.62
N TYR A 106 4.17 -11.17 11.60
CA TYR A 106 4.55 -10.48 10.36
C TYR A 106 3.33 -9.81 9.73
N TYR A 107 2.23 -10.55 9.56
CA TYR A 107 0.99 -10.02 9.01
C TYR A 107 0.44 -8.86 9.85
N ALA A 108 0.41 -9.04 11.17
CA ALA A 108 -0.15 -8.07 12.11
C ALA A 108 0.64 -6.76 12.18
N GLY A 109 1.98 -6.80 12.07
CA GLY A 109 2.78 -5.66 12.51
C GLY A 109 3.85 -5.15 11.54
N LEU A 110 4.33 -5.93 10.57
CA LEU A 110 5.55 -5.55 9.85
C LEU A 110 5.31 -4.52 8.73
N HIS A 111 4.14 -4.54 8.09
CA HIS A 111 3.91 -3.77 6.87
C HIS A 111 3.98 -2.26 7.08
N PHE A 112 3.34 -1.74 8.12
CA PHE A 112 3.35 -0.31 8.43
C PHE A 112 4.76 0.22 8.74
N PRO A 113 5.54 -0.40 9.65
CA PRO A 113 6.91 0.04 9.90
C PRO A 113 7.80 0.03 8.67
N VAL A 114 7.75 -1.03 7.84
CA VAL A 114 8.56 -1.13 6.63
C VAL A 114 8.19 -0.03 5.63
N LEU A 115 6.89 0.19 5.39
CA LEU A 115 6.42 1.25 4.51
C LEU A 115 6.83 2.63 5.03
N ILE A 116 6.64 2.90 6.32
CA ILE A 116 7.03 4.17 6.95
C ILE A 116 8.54 4.37 6.82
N CYS A 117 9.36 3.37 7.16
CA CYS A 117 10.81 3.45 7.02
C CYS A 117 11.24 3.74 5.58
N CYS A 118 10.61 3.07 4.59
CA CYS A 118 10.87 3.34 3.18
C CYS A 118 10.51 4.79 2.79
N MET A 119 9.35 5.28 3.21
CA MET A 119 8.92 6.65 2.91
C MET A 119 9.79 7.69 3.61
N VAL A 120 10.19 7.46 4.88
CA VAL A 120 11.13 8.33 5.60
C VAL A 120 12.50 8.32 4.94
N TRP A 121 12.99 7.15 4.53
CA TRP A 121 14.24 7.04 3.77
C TRP A 121 14.21 7.88 2.48
N LEU A 122 13.15 7.78 1.69
CA LEU A 122 12.98 8.62 0.49
C LEU A 122 12.90 10.10 0.85
N PHE A 123 12.14 10.44 1.89
CA PHE A 123 11.98 11.84 2.32
C PHE A 123 13.30 12.46 2.78
N CYS A 124 14.15 11.73 3.49
CA CYS A 124 15.40 12.24 4.03
C CYS A 124 16.53 12.27 2.99
N TRP A 125 16.65 11.22 2.17
CA TRP A 125 17.83 11.03 1.30
C TRP A 125 17.55 11.09 -0.21
N HIS A 126 16.25 11.01 -0.63
CA HIS A 126 15.85 10.99 -2.05
C HIS A 126 14.64 11.86 -2.31
N ARG A 127 14.73 13.13 -1.92
CA ARG A 127 13.62 14.10 -1.93
C ARG A 127 13.01 14.34 -3.32
N ASP A 128 13.78 14.15 -4.36
CA ASP A 128 13.35 14.22 -5.77
C ASP A 128 12.34 13.13 -6.12
N ARG A 129 12.46 11.95 -5.50
CA ARG A 129 11.61 10.78 -5.76
C ARG A 129 10.40 10.70 -4.82
N TYR A 130 10.50 11.30 -3.65
CA TYR A 130 9.48 11.23 -2.62
C TYR A 130 8.08 11.67 -3.09
N PRO A 131 7.88 12.80 -3.83
CA PRO A 131 6.55 13.22 -4.26
C PRO A 131 5.85 12.22 -5.16
N ALA A 132 6.59 11.59 -6.08
CA ALA A 132 6.03 10.54 -6.94
C ALA A 132 5.65 9.30 -6.13
N ALA A 133 6.54 8.82 -5.24
CA ALA A 133 6.29 7.69 -4.36
C ALA A 133 5.05 7.90 -3.49
N ARG A 134 4.93 9.07 -2.85
CA ARG A 134 3.78 9.46 -2.06
C ARG A 134 2.48 9.44 -2.89
N THR A 135 2.51 10.04 -4.08
CA THR A 135 1.33 10.06 -4.95
C THR A 135 0.93 8.66 -5.38
N THR A 136 1.90 7.77 -5.68
CA THR A 136 1.62 6.35 -5.97
C THR A 136 0.97 5.67 -4.76
N LEU A 137 1.54 5.84 -3.57
CA LEU A 137 1.01 5.26 -2.35
C LEU A 137 -0.44 5.69 -2.08
N VAL A 138 -0.71 6.99 -2.16
CA VAL A 138 -2.04 7.56 -1.95
C VAL A 138 -3.04 7.05 -2.98
N ALA A 139 -2.68 7.12 -4.26
CA ALA A 139 -3.56 6.70 -5.35
C ALA A 139 -3.84 5.18 -5.31
N PHE A 140 -2.82 4.36 -5.04
CA PHE A 140 -2.97 2.92 -4.89
C PHE A 140 -3.86 2.57 -3.70
N THR A 141 -3.56 3.13 -2.52
CA THR A 141 -4.35 2.85 -1.31
C THR A 141 -5.80 3.32 -1.50
N GLY A 142 -6.01 4.52 -2.05
CA GLY A 142 -7.35 5.02 -2.37
C GLY A 142 -8.12 4.13 -3.35
N ALA A 143 -7.47 3.63 -4.40
CA ALA A 143 -8.10 2.70 -5.34
C ALA A 143 -8.47 1.37 -4.67
N CYS A 144 -7.59 0.84 -3.80
CA CYS A 144 -7.91 -0.35 -3.01
C CYS A 144 -9.12 -0.14 -2.10
N LEU A 145 -9.19 1.01 -1.41
CA LEU A 145 -10.32 1.35 -0.55
C LEU A 145 -11.64 1.40 -1.34
N LEU A 146 -11.63 1.95 -2.55
CA LEU A 146 -12.83 1.97 -3.40
C LEU A 146 -13.30 0.56 -3.75
N VAL A 147 -12.39 -0.36 -4.02
CA VAL A 147 -12.75 -1.77 -4.28
C VAL A 147 -13.25 -2.46 -3.00
N GLN A 148 -12.66 -2.16 -1.85
CA GLN A 148 -13.03 -2.73 -0.54
C GLN A 148 -14.41 -2.27 -0.05
N LEU A 149 -15.02 -1.26 -0.67
CA LEU A 149 -16.45 -0.96 -0.44
C LEU A 149 -17.36 -2.13 -0.83
N ILE A 150 -16.85 -3.10 -1.59
CA ILE A 150 -17.50 -4.37 -1.90
C ILE A 150 -16.88 -5.46 -0.99
N PRO A 151 -17.53 -5.83 0.13
CA PRO A 151 -16.94 -6.76 1.10
C PRO A 151 -16.67 -8.13 0.50
N VAL A 152 -15.50 -8.68 0.77
CA VAL A 152 -15.08 -10.04 0.41
C VAL A 152 -14.55 -10.73 1.66
N ALA A 153 -15.09 -11.89 2.00
CA ALA A 153 -14.61 -12.65 3.15
C ALA A 153 -13.25 -13.30 2.85
N PRO A 154 -12.32 -13.32 3.83
CA PRO A 154 -11.04 -13.99 3.67
C PRO A 154 -11.19 -15.52 3.64
N PRO A 155 -10.18 -16.26 3.11
CA PRO A 155 -10.20 -17.73 3.00
C PRO A 155 -10.53 -18.44 4.32
N ARG A 156 -10.03 -17.93 5.47
CA ARG A 156 -10.31 -18.52 6.80
C ARG A 156 -11.79 -18.54 7.17
N MET A 157 -12.60 -17.68 6.58
CA MET A 157 -14.05 -17.62 6.81
C MET A 157 -14.84 -18.49 5.82
N LEU A 158 -14.18 -19.06 4.80
CA LEU A 158 -14.82 -19.90 3.78
C LEU A 158 -14.59 -21.39 4.11
N PRO A 159 -15.58 -22.12 4.66
CA PRO A 159 -15.38 -23.53 5.03
C PRO A 159 -14.92 -24.40 3.86
N ALA A 160 -15.41 -24.12 2.65
CA ALA A 160 -15.04 -24.85 1.45
C ALA A 160 -13.55 -24.71 1.07
N ALA A 161 -12.87 -23.68 1.55
CA ALA A 161 -11.43 -23.50 1.30
C ALA A 161 -10.56 -24.46 2.13
N GLY A 162 -11.10 -25.05 3.21
CA GLY A 162 -10.39 -26.02 4.04
C GLY A 162 -9.18 -25.45 4.80
N MET A 163 -9.21 -24.15 5.08
CA MET A 163 -8.11 -23.44 5.77
C MET A 163 -8.42 -23.20 7.26
N VAL A 164 -7.37 -23.10 8.05
CA VAL A 164 -7.42 -22.87 9.50
C VAL A 164 -7.14 -21.39 9.77
N ASP A 165 -7.92 -20.76 10.66
CA ASP A 165 -7.59 -19.45 11.22
C ASP A 165 -6.47 -19.60 12.25
N THR A 166 -5.24 -19.47 11.78
CA THR A 166 -4.05 -19.63 12.61
C THR A 166 -3.88 -18.49 13.61
N ALA A 167 -4.39 -17.32 13.33
CA ALA A 167 -4.31 -16.18 14.24
C ALA A 167 -5.19 -16.40 15.48
N ILE A 168 -6.42 -16.92 15.30
CA ILE A 168 -7.28 -17.31 16.42
C ILE A 168 -6.64 -18.49 17.17
N GLN A 169 -6.13 -19.50 16.46
CA GLN A 169 -5.53 -20.69 17.06
C GLN A 169 -4.40 -20.36 18.04
N TYR A 170 -3.60 -19.33 17.76
CA TYR A 170 -2.46 -18.93 18.59
C TYR A 170 -2.71 -17.67 19.42
N GLY A 171 -3.95 -17.16 19.48
CA GLY A 171 -4.27 -15.93 20.24
C GLY A 171 -3.58 -14.67 19.69
N GLN A 172 -3.27 -14.65 18.40
CA GLN A 172 -2.58 -13.57 17.70
C GLN A 172 -3.48 -12.81 16.71
N SER A 173 -4.81 -12.97 16.87
CA SER A 173 -5.77 -12.29 15.99
C SER A 173 -5.71 -10.78 16.19
N VAL A 174 -5.58 -10.06 15.09
CA VAL A 174 -5.66 -8.58 15.05
C VAL A 174 -7.12 -8.10 15.00
N TYR A 175 -8.05 -9.00 14.85
CA TYR A 175 -9.49 -8.75 14.75
C TYR A 175 -10.21 -8.95 16.10
N GLY A 176 -9.52 -8.84 17.21
CA GLY A 176 -10.10 -8.94 18.54
C GLY A 176 -10.23 -7.57 19.20
N THR A 177 -11.20 -7.44 20.10
CA THR A 177 -11.49 -6.22 20.86
C THR A 177 -10.32 -5.70 21.71
N GLN A 178 -9.23 -6.44 21.83
CA GLN A 178 -8.08 -6.06 22.65
C GLN A 178 -7.09 -5.12 21.98
N ALA A 179 -7.16 -4.93 20.67
CA ALA A 179 -6.18 -4.11 19.93
C ALA A 179 -6.73 -2.75 19.47
N GLY A 180 -7.99 -2.43 19.76
CA GLY A 180 -8.59 -1.16 19.32
C GLY A 180 -8.70 -0.99 17.81
N PHE A 181 -8.25 -1.95 17.05
CA PHE A 181 -8.45 -2.09 15.62
C PHE A 181 -9.53 -3.15 15.42
N ASP A 182 -10.68 -2.76 14.91
CA ASP A 182 -11.60 -3.69 14.24
C ASP A 182 -11.42 -3.48 12.72
N PRO A 183 -10.29 -3.98 12.15
CA PRO A 183 -10.08 -3.91 10.72
C PRO A 183 -11.20 -4.73 10.10
N ASP A 184 -11.90 -4.17 9.15
CA ASP A 184 -12.99 -4.85 8.47
C ASP A 184 -12.53 -6.23 7.97
N GLN A 185 -12.94 -7.27 8.70
CA GLN A 185 -12.56 -8.66 8.40
C GLN A 185 -13.01 -9.11 7.02
N LEU A 186 -13.88 -8.34 6.37
CA LEU A 186 -14.44 -8.62 5.04
C LEU A 186 -13.71 -7.84 3.92
N SER A 187 -12.56 -7.25 4.21
CA SER A 187 -11.75 -6.49 3.24
C SER A 187 -10.64 -7.33 2.60
N ALA A 188 -10.92 -8.61 2.25
CA ALA A 188 -9.89 -9.48 1.71
C ALA A 188 -9.36 -9.00 0.33
N MET A 189 -10.21 -8.49 -0.56
CA MET A 189 -9.82 -8.06 -1.90
C MET A 189 -9.94 -6.55 -2.06
N PRO A 190 -8.91 -5.89 -2.62
CA PRO A 190 -7.56 -6.39 -2.96
C PRO A 190 -6.63 -6.41 -1.73
N SER A 191 -5.53 -7.19 -1.79
CA SER A 191 -4.54 -7.23 -0.71
C SER A 191 -3.66 -5.97 -0.69
N VAL A 192 -3.99 -5.04 0.19
CA VAL A 192 -3.19 -3.82 0.40
C VAL A 192 -1.77 -4.17 0.86
N HIS A 193 -1.61 -5.22 1.69
CA HIS A 193 -0.32 -5.71 2.17
C HIS A 193 0.62 -6.10 1.03
N VAL A 194 0.13 -6.90 0.07
CA VAL A 194 0.90 -7.32 -1.10
C VAL A 194 1.23 -6.11 -1.98
N GLY A 195 0.27 -5.22 -2.22
CA GLY A 195 0.50 -4.04 -3.03
C GLY A 195 1.52 -3.07 -2.42
N TRP A 196 1.47 -2.83 -1.11
CA TRP A 196 2.50 -2.02 -0.43
C TRP A 196 3.88 -2.68 -0.47
N ALA A 197 3.94 -4.01 -0.32
CA ALA A 197 5.21 -4.73 -0.41
C ALA A 197 5.81 -4.62 -1.82
N ILE A 198 5.00 -4.73 -2.88
CA ILE A 198 5.43 -4.52 -4.26
C ILE A 198 5.90 -3.07 -4.46
N LEU A 199 5.14 -2.08 -3.95
CA LEU A 199 5.52 -0.68 -4.05
C LEU A 199 6.88 -0.42 -3.37
N VAL A 200 7.09 -0.93 -2.15
CA VAL A 200 8.39 -0.81 -1.44
C VAL A 200 9.51 -1.41 -2.27
N ALA A 201 9.33 -2.60 -2.85
CA ALA A 201 10.32 -3.24 -3.70
C ALA A 201 10.65 -2.37 -4.93
N ILE A 202 9.64 -1.84 -5.62
CA ILE A 202 9.82 -0.94 -6.77
C ILE A 202 10.62 0.31 -6.36
N LEU A 203 10.27 0.93 -5.23
CA LEU A 203 10.94 2.14 -4.73
C LEU A 203 12.40 1.88 -4.37
N VAL A 204 12.67 0.78 -3.66
CA VAL A 204 14.04 0.39 -3.29
C VAL A 204 14.87 0.06 -4.53
N ILE A 205 14.37 -0.77 -5.44
CA ILE A 205 15.08 -1.17 -6.65
C ILE A 205 15.33 0.03 -7.57
N GLY A 206 14.36 0.91 -7.70
CA GLY A 206 14.47 2.11 -8.54
C GLY A 206 15.37 3.19 -7.95
N THR A 207 15.66 3.18 -6.63
CA THR A 207 16.37 4.26 -5.94
C THR A 207 17.78 3.85 -5.51
N ALA A 208 17.93 2.65 -4.92
CA ALA A 208 19.23 2.20 -4.44
C ALA A 208 20.16 1.82 -5.61
N THR A 209 21.44 2.17 -5.48
CA THR A 209 22.47 1.89 -6.51
C THR A 209 23.17 0.56 -6.29
N SER A 210 23.13 0.00 -5.07
CA SER A 210 23.76 -1.27 -4.71
C SER A 210 23.12 -2.45 -5.46
N ARG A 211 23.94 -3.45 -5.83
CA ARG A 211 23.45 -4.72 -6.38
C ARG A 211 22.49 -5.46 -5.45
N TRP A 212 22.59 -5.24 -4.16
CA TRP A 212 21.72 -5.84 -3.15
C TRP A 212 20.26 -5.34 -3.20
N ARG A 213 19.97 -4.26 -3.96
CA ARG A 213 18.59 -3.74 -4.16
C ARG A 213 17.60 -4.81 -4.62
N TRP A 214 18.08 -5.83 -5.34
CA TRP A 214 17.22 -6.91 -5.85
C TRP A 214 16.69 -7.83 -4.75
N LEU A 215 17.33 -7.86 -3.57
CA LEU A 215 16.79 -8.56 -2.39
C LEU A 215 15.44 -8.00 -1.96
N ALA A 216 15.13 -6.76 -2.33
CA ALA A 216 13.81 -6.18 -2.07
C ALA A 216 12.66 -6.96 -2.72
N LEU A 217 12.91 -7.77 -3.78
CA LEU A 217 11.91 -8.67 -4.36
C LEU A 217 11.49 -9.79 -3.39
N GLY A 218 12.34 -10.16 -2.44
CA GLY A 218 12.01 -11.11 -1.40
C GLY A 218 10.87 -10.63 -0.48
N TYR A 219 10.72 -9.30 -0.32
CA TYR A 219 9.68 -8.74 0.54
C TYR A 219 8.26 -9.00 0.01
N PRO A 220 7.88 -8.65 -1.23
CA PRO A 220 6.55 -9.00 -1.75
C PRO A 220 6.34 -10.51 -1.90
N ALA A 221 7.38 -11.28 -2.23
CA ALA A 221 7.26 -12.74 -2.31
C ALA A 221 6.95 -13.36 -0.93
N LEU A 222 7.67 -12.94 0.11
CA LEU A 222 7.40 -13.38 1.49
C LEU A 222 6.03 -12.89 1.96
N THR A 223 5.67 -11.63 1.66
CA THR A 223 4.35 -11.08 2.03
C THR A 223 3.23 -11.90 1.41
N LEU A 224 3.32 -12.23 0.12
CA LEU A 224 2.33 -13.05 -0.56
C LEU A 224 2.20 -14.44 0.07
N LEU A 225 3.32 -15.08 0.39
CA LEU A 225 3.32 -16.36 1.12
C LEU A 225 2.65 -16.23 2.48
N VAL A 226 3.02 -15.21 3.25
CA VAL A 226 2.49 -14.99 4.60
C VAL A 226 0.97 -14.78 4.58
N VAL A 227 0.45 -13.92 3.69
CA VAL A 227 -0.99 -13.64 3.67
C VAL A 227 -1.83 -14.84 3.24
N VAL A 228 -1.25 -15.74 2.43
CA VAL A 228 -1.88 -17.02 2.05
C VAL A 228 -1.81 -18.02 3.19
N VAL A 229 -0.63 -18.25 3.78
CA VAL A 229 -0.45 -19.22 4.87
C VAL A 229 -1.26 -18.83 6.11
N THR A 230 -1.43 -17.55 6.39
CA THR A 230 -2.27 -17.06 7.49
C THR A 230 -3.76 -17.02 7.15
N ALA A 231 -4.15 -17.50 5.95
CA ALA A 231 -5.53 -17.55 5.45
C ALA A 231 -6.26 -16.18 5.44
N ASN A 232 -5.51 -15.10 5.29
CA ASN A 232 -6.06 -13.75 5.22
C ASN A 232 -6.44 -13.35 3.79
N HIS A 233 -5.75 -13.89 2.77
CA HIS A 233 -5.95 -13.53 1.37
C HIS A 233 -5.89 -14.72 0.44
N PHE A 234 -6.63 -14.64 -0.66
CA PHE A 234 -6.50 -15.46 -1.84
C PHE A 234 -5.30 -15.00 -2.69
N TRP A 235 -4.82 -15.84 -3.63
CA TRP A 235 -3.81 -15.43 -4.61
C TRP A 235 -4.30 -14.28 -5.47
N LEU A 236 -5.58 -14.33 -5.89
CA LEU A 236 -6.20 -13.27 -6.71
C LEU A 236 -6.22 -11.93 -6.01
N ASP A 237 -6.30 -11.86 -4.69
CA ASP A 237 -6.25 -10.60 -3.96
C ASP A 237 -4.92 -9.87 -4.17
N GLY A 238 -3.82 -10.64 -4.21
CA GLY A 238 -2.48 -10.14 -4.52
C GLY A 238 -2.33 -9.75 -5.99
N ILE A 239 -2.86 -10.56 -6.90
CA ILE A 239 -2.82 -10.28 -8.35
C ILE A 239 -3.59 -9.00 -8.67
N VAL A 240 -4.80 -8.83 -8.11
CA VAL A 240 -5.61 -7.62 -8.28
C VAL A 240 -4.90 -6.40 -7.70
N ALA A 241 -4.28 -6.54 -6.52
CA ALA A 241 -3.48 -5.45 -5.94
C ALA A 241 -2.31 -5.05 -6.85
N ALA A 242 -1.59 -6.03 -7.41
CA ALA A 242 -0.51 -5.76 -8.36
C ALA A 242 -1.01 -5.08 -9.64
N ALA A 243 -2.17 -5.49 -10.17
CA ALA A 243 -2.80 -4.87 -11.33
C ALA A 243 -3.21 -3.41 -11.04
N ILE A 244 -3.84 -3.14 -9.89
CA ILE A 244 -4.19 -1.77 -9.49
C ILE A 244 -2.93 -0.90 -9.37
N LEU A 245 -1.86 -1.41 -8.74
CA LEU A 245 -0.60 -0.69 -8.62
C LEU A 245 0.01 -0.39 -9.99
N ALA A 246 -0.01 -1.37 -10.90
CA ALA A 246 0.47 -1.18 -12.28
C ALA A 246 -0.33 -0.10 -13.01
N LEU A 247 -1.66 -0.08 -12.88
CA LEU A 247 -2.51 0.95 -13.48
C LEU A 247 -2.22 2.34 -12.91
N VAL A 248 -2.01 2.46 -11.61
CA VAL A 248 -1.63 3.73 -10.96
C VAL A 248 -0.28 4.23 -11.49
N LEU A 249 0.72 3.34 -11.61
CA LEU A 249 2.04 3.70 -12.15
C LEU A 249 1.96 4.12 -13.61
N LEU A 250 1.18 3.42 -14.43
CA LEU A 250 0.93 3.76 -15.84
C LEU A 250 0.23 5.12 -15.97
N ALA A 251 -0.78 5.40 -15.15
CA ALA A 251 -1.48 6.68 -15.15
C ALA A 251 -0.54 7.82 -14.76
N GLN A 252 0.31 7.65 -13.77
CA GLN A 252 1.31 8.65 -13.40
C GLN A 252 2.34 8.88 -14.51
N TRP A 253 2.83 7.81 -15.13
CA TRP A 253 3.75 7.90 -16.25
C TRP A 253 3.12 8.66 -17.42
N ALA A 254 1.86 8.36 -17.80
CA ALA A 254 1.14 9.07 -18.84
C ALA A 254 0.96 10.55 -18.49
N ALA A 255 0.55 10.86 -17.26
CA ALA A 255 0.38 12.25 -16.82
C ALA A 255 1.69 13.05 -16.85
N THR A 256 2.83 12.43 -16.52
CA THR A 256 4.14 13.10 -16.60
C THR A 256 4.57 13.36 -18.05
N LYS A 257 4.26 12.45 -18.98
CA LYS A 257 4.53 12.64 -20.41
C LYS A 257 3.70 13.76 -21.01
N LEU A 258 2.41 13.81 -20.70
CA LEU A 258 1.50 14.85 -21.19
C LEU A 258 1.86 16.25 -20.68
N ARG A 259 2.50 16.36 -19.52
CA ARG A 259 2.93 17.65 -18.94
C ARG A 259 4.27 18.15 -19.47
N ARG A 260 5.05 17.35 -20.21
CA ARG A 260 6.27 17.83 -20.86
C ARG A 260 5.89 18.69 -22.06
N PRO A 261 6.28 19.98 -22.13
CA PRO A 261 6.04 20.79 -23.33
C PRO A 261 6.75 20.11 -24.51
N PRO A 262 6.20 20.22 -25.74
CA PRO A 262 6.88 19.73 -26.91
C PRO A 262 8.27 20.36 -26.97
N SER A 263 9.31 19.56 -27.14
CA SER A 263 10.65 20.07 -27.38
C SER A 263 10.59 21.05 -28.53
N GLN A 264 10.93 22.31 -28.26
CA GLN A 264 11.14 23.29 -29.31
C GLN A 264 12.36 22.81 -30.10
N THR A 265 12.12 22.06 -31.15
CA THR A 265 13.06 21.94 -32.26
C THR A 265 13.02 23.31 -32.95
N GLY A 266 13.79 24.27 -32.42
CA GLY A 266 14.06 25.52 -33.09
C GLY A 266 14.72 25.20 -34.41
N PRO A 267 14.37 25.90 -35.50
CA PRO A 267 15.07 25.75 -36.76
C PRO A 267 16.54 26.08 -36.53
N ILE A 268 17.43 25.19 -36.99
CA ILE A 268 18.86 25.44 -37.07
C ILE A 268 18.97 26.71 -37.91
N SER A 269 19.30 27.82 -37.26
CA SER A 269 19.67 29.04 -37.98
C SER A 269 20.93 28.71 -38.75
N GLU A 270 20.76 28.53 -40.06
CA GLU A 270 21.79 28.51 -41.06
C GLU A 270 22.49 29.88 -40.99
N GLN A 271 23.53 30.00 -40.16
CA GLN A 271 24.46 31.11 -40.26
C GLN A 271 25.20 30.95 -41.58
N VAL A 272 24.64 31.56 -42.63
CA VAL A 272 25.36 31.82 -43.85
C VAL A 272 26.52 32.75 -43.52
N ASP A 273 27.73 32.18 -43.55
CA ASP A 273 28.98 32.94 -43.58
C ASP A 273 29.03 33.81 -44.83
N VAL A 274 28.63 35.08 -44.68
CA VAL A 274 28.91 36.14 -45.63
C VAL A 274 30.14 36.93 -45.14
N ALA A 275 31.27 36.37 -45.33
CA ALA A 275 32.52 37.09 -45.16
C ALA A 275 33.59 36.55 -46.13
N SER A 276 33.44 36.85 -47.39
CA SER A 276 34.59 36.90 -48.30
C SER A 276 34.21 37.62 -49.57
N SER A 277 34.23 38.95 -49.54
CA SER A 277 34.54 39.72 -50.73
C SER A 277 34.78 41.18 -50.31
N ALA A 278 36.01 41.54 -50.00
CA ALA A 278 36.57 42.86 -50.27
C ALA A 278 38.07 42.85 -50.01
N LEU A 279 38.83 42.77 -51.13
CA LEU A 279 40.22 43.19 -51.31
C LEU A 279 41.33 42.35 -50.67
#